data_125e23c32c38f87148c4200d6c6b92c6
#
_entry.id   125e23c32c38f87148c4200d6c6b92c6
#
_cell.length_a   1.000
_cell.length_b   1.000
_cell.length_c   1.000
_cell.angle_alpha   90.00
_cell.angle_beta   90.00
_cell.angle_gamma   90.00
#
_symmetry.space_group_name_H-M   'P 1'
#
loop_
_entity.id
_entity.type
_entity.pdbx_description
1 polymer ?
#
loop_
_entity_poly.entity_id
_entity_poly.type
_entity_poly.pdbx_seq_one_letter_code
_entity_poly.pdbx_strand_id
1 'polypeptide(L)'
;MPLLLPSAVFQWSTGPVEQVQEGSSHECLVATTIGKNHILRFTQIILNENANDGKKLRFKKKCDIRFKQAVQIAKYMPQNARILALGTNLFDAVLRLNESDQASGEVSKLQSAIPAGSGGKSLSWNKIKAGLLITVFSNGAISLYDIENGVQNDSTVPSIENYKVCLINEIHWHPKMESIFGGAGKNGNICIWDRRIKASKFLVHNFSTHVGNEVSSFSFNCFNENILASGSDDKSVKLWDLRKTGRPLHIYFLGNAPKKLMWCPRNEVMLGCAFQKNGLHIYDVNAIGQEIVENDPLFVHSGYKNNLLDFDWNSHLTWFLGCSNDRGIISAWIPAKEIVNDEDVNIPDEELEPLDF
;
A
#
# COMPACT_ATOMS: atom_id res chain seq x y z
N MET A 1 29.73 -0.52 -4.57
CA MET A 1 28.55 -1.34 -4.26
C MET A 1 27.46 -0.40 -3.80
N PRO A 2 26.31 -0.31 -4.45
CA PRO A 2 25.20 0.45 -3.90
C PRO A 2 24.81 -0.22 -2.58
N LEU A 3 24.79 0.55 -1.51
CA LEU A 3 24.23 0.16 -0.23
C LEU A 3 22.76 -0.25 -0.49
N LEU A 4 22.49 -1.54 -0.39
CA LEU A 4 21.14 -2.05 -0.37
C LEU A 4 20.44 -1.40 0.83
N LEU A 5 19.58 -0.44 0.57
CA LEU A 5 18.74 0.16 1.60
C LEU A 5 17.90 -0.96 2.22
N PRO A 6 17.80 -1.04 3.55
CA PRO A 6 16.95 -2.02 4.18
C PRO A 6 15.52 -1.81 3.70
N SER A 7 14.97 -2.82 3.02
CA SER A 7 13.56 -2.85 2.66
C SER A 7 12.79 -3.38 3.85
N ALA A 8 11.95 -2.59 4.46
CA ALA A 8 10.92 -3.08 5.34
C ALA A 8 9.58 -2.80 4.67
N VAL A 9 8.76 -3.82 4.56
CA VAL A 9 7.39 -3.76 4.06
C VAL A 9 6.48 -4.11 5.22
N PHE A 10 5.40 -3.36 5.39
CA PHE A 10 4.36 -3.68 6.34
C PHE A 10 3.03 -3.85 5.61
N GLN A 11 2.28 -4.89 5.94
CA GLN A 11 0.91 -5.04 5.49
C GLN A 11 0.07 -5.81 6.49
N TRP A 12 -1.17 -5.34 6.71
CA TRP A 12 -2.19 -6.11 7.39
C TRP A 12 -2.66 -7.28 6.53
N SER A 13 -2.99 -8.39 7.19
CA SER A 13 -3.65 -9.51 6.52
C SER A 13 -5.04 -9.10 6.05
N THR A 14 -5.45 -9.64 4.92
CA THR A 14 -6.81 -9.53 4.39
C THR A 14 -7.73 -10.64 4.92
N GLY A 15 -7.20 -11.53 5.77
CA GLY A 15 -7.95 -12.61 6.41
C GLY A 15 -8.90 -12.12 7.50
N PRO A 16 -9.80 -12.98 7.96
CA PRO A 16 -10.76 -12.65 9.02
C PRO A 16 -10.03 -12.30 10.33
N VAL A 17 -10.67 -11.42 11.11
CA VAL A 17 -10.23 -11.12 12.46
C VAL A 17 -10.64 -12.27 13.37
N GLU A 18 -9.69 -12.80 14.12
CA GLU A 18 -9.95 -13.85 15.11
C GLU A 18 -10.33 -13.21 16.45
N GLN A 19 -11.48 -13.61 17.01
CA GLN A 19 -11.83 -13.26 18.38
C GLN A 19 -11.04 -14.16 19.33
N VAL A 20 -10.36 -13.56 20.28
CA VAL A 20 -9.58 -14.24 21.33
C VAL A 20 -10.11 -13.83 22.71
N GLN A 21 -9.75 -14.57 23.76
CA GLN A 21 -10.26 -14.29 25.12
C GLN A 21 -9.96 -12.87 25.62
N GLU A 22 -8.91 -12.24 25.10
CA GLU A 22 -8.48 -10.90 25.52
C GLU A 22 -8.98 -9.78 24.58
N GLY A 23 -9.68 -10.11 23.47
CA GLY A 23 -10.16 -9.13 22.48
C GLY A 23 -10.07 -9.62 21.04
N SER A 24 -9.66 -8.76 20.11
CA SER A 24 -9.51 -9.11 18.69
C SER A 24 -8.05 -9.34 18.29
N SER A 25 -7.82 -10.31 17.41
CA SER A 25 -6.50 -10.67 16.90
C SER A 25 -6.39 -10.35 15.41
N HIS A 26 -5.42 -9.54 15.05
CA HIS A 26 -5.15 -9.08 13.69
C HIS A 26 -3.78 -9.59 13.22
N GLU A 27 -3.74 -10.22 12.06
CA GLU A 27 -2.48 -10.65 11.47
C GLU A 27 -1.86 -9.54 10.62
N CYS A 28 -0.52 -9.46 10.65
CA CYS A 28 0.24 -8.64 9.73
C CYS A 28 1.50 -9.37 9.28
N LEU A 29 2.07 -8.93 8.17
CA LEU A 29 3.37 -9.35 7.69
C LEU A 29 4.36 -8.18 7.66
N VAL A 30 5.62 -8.51 7.89
CA VAL A 30 6.74 -7.58 7.70
C VAL A 30 7.85 -8.28 6.95
N ALA A 31 8.30 -7.69 5.84
CA ALA A 31 9.53 -8.12 5.19
C ALA A 31 10.68 -7.27 5.71
N THR A 32 11.73 -7.91 6.19
CA THR A 32 12.90 -7.21 6.74
C THR A 32 14.20 -7.93 6.39
N THR A 33 15.28 -7.17 6.39
CA THR A 33 16.63 -7.71 6.21
C THR A 33 17.45 -7.48 7.48
N ILE A 34 17.87 -8.56 8.13
CA ILE A 34 18.71 -8.52 9.34
C ILE A 34 20.08 -9.12 9.00
N GLY A 35 21.08 -8.28 8.81
CA GLY A 35 22.41 -8.70 8.36
C GLY A 35 22.36 -9.30 6.95
N LYS A 36 22.66 -10.60 6.82
CA LYS A 36 22.56 -11.37 5.57
C LYS A 36 21.26 -12.16 5.43
N ASN A 37 20.40 -12.11 6.41
CA ASN A 37 19.14 -12.87 6.42
C ASN A 37 18.00 -11.98 5.96
N HIS A 38 17.28 -12.43 4.94
CA HIS A 38 16.06 -11.82 4.44
C HIS A 38 14.87 -12.59 4.99
N ILE A 39 14.02 -11.93 5.75
CA ILE A 39 12.97 -12.58 6.55
C ILE A 39 11.63 -11.95 6.21
N LEU A 40 10.65 -12.78 5.92
CA LEU A 40 9.25 -12.43 5.91
C LEU A 40 8.64 -12.93 7.23
N ARG A 41 8.27 -12.01 8.10
CA ARG A 41 7.73 -12.29 9.44
C ARG A 41 6.23 -12.12 9.45
N PHE A 42 5.55 -13.10 9.97
CA PHE A 42 4.12 -13.07 10.28
C PHE A 42 3.93 -12.82 11.77
N THR A 43 3.13 -11.84 12.08
CA THR A 43 2.90 -11.39 13.46
C THR A 43 1.40 -11.26 13.71
N GLN A 44 0.94 -11.72 14.85
CA GLN A 44 -0.38 -11.43 15.40
C GLN A 44 -0.27 -10.22 16.31
N ILE A 45 -1.18 -9.26 16.13
CA ILE A 45 -1.34 -8.12 17.03
C ILE A 45 -2.70 -8.30 17.70
N ILE A 46 -2.67 -8.53 19.01
CA ILE A 46 -3.85 -8.72 19.83
C ILE A 46 -4.21 -7.38 20.45
N LEU A 47 -5.40 -6.91 20.13
CA LEU A 47 -6.00 -5.72 20.75
C LEU A 47 -6.81 -6.15 21.97
N ASN A 48 -6.34 -5.79 23.14
CA ASN A 48 -7.05 -6.04 24.39
C ASN A 48 -7.94 -4.83 24.73
N GLU A 49 -9.25 -4.98 24.54
CA GLU A 49 -10.23 -3.92 24.78
C GLU A 49 -10.46 -3.65 26.28
N ASN A 50 -10.13 -4.63 27.13
CA ASN A 50 -10.35 -4.60 28.57
C ASN A 50 -9.08 -4.37 29.40
N ALA A 51 -7.99 -3.90 28.80
CA ALA A 51 -6.73 -3.72 29.51
C ALA A 51 -6.80 -2.58 30.52
N ASN A 52 -6.84 -2.93 31.80
CA ASN A 52 -6.76 -2.00 32.92
C ASN A 52 -5.35 -1.47 33.17
N ASP A 53 -4.32 -2.10 32.57
CA ASP A 53 -2.88 -1.81 32.76
C ASP A 53 -2.28 -0.88 31.71
N GLY A 54 -3.11 -0.31 30.83
CA GLY A 54 -2.69 0.60 29.74
C GLY A 54 -2.00 -0.08 28.55
N LYS A 55 -1.77 -1.41 28.60
CA LYS A 55 -1.18 -2.16 27.50
C LYS A 55 -2.26 -2.74 26.59
N LYS A 56 -2.82 -1.90 25.74
CA LYS A 56 -3.90 -2.30 24.82
C LYS A 56 -3.44 -3.25 23.70
N LEU A 57 -2.15 -3.29 23.36
CA LEU A 57 -1.64 -4.08 22.24
C LEU A 57 -0.58 -5.08 22.68
N ARG A 58 -0.73 -6.32 22.23
CA ARG A 58 0.25 -7.41 22.45
C ARG A 58 0.68 -7.96 21.09
N PHE A 59 1.98 -8.09 20.88
CA PHE A 59 2.58 -8.64 19.68
C PHE A 59 2.99 -10.09 19.91
N LYS A 60 2.52 -10.99 19.05
CA LYS A 60 2.87 -12.41 19.08
C LYS A 60 3.42 -12.80 17.71
N LYS A 61 4.70 -13.17 17.67
CA LYS A 61 5.29 -13.72 16.46
C LYS A 61 4.62 -15.05 16.12
N LYS A 62 4.18 -15.23 14.89
CA LYS A 62 3.56 -16.47 14.37
C LYS A 62 4.62 -17.34 13.72
N CYS A 63 5.25 -16.86 12.64
CA CYS A 63 6.35 -17.56 11.98
C CYS A 63 7.28 -16.58 11.25
N ASP A 64 8.47 -17.07 10.89
CA ASP A 64 9.44 -16.39 10.03
C ASP A 64 9.77 -17.28 8.85
N ILE A 65 9.64 -16.75 7.64
CA ILE A 65 10.06 -17.41 6.41
C ILE A 65 11.35 -16.74 5.93
N ARG A 66 12.39 -17.54 5.66
CA ARG A 66 13.68 -17.05 5.22
C ARG A 66 13.82 -17.11 3.71
N PHE A 67 14.35 -16.04 3.13
CA PHE A 67 14.66 -15.94 1.72
C PHE A 67 16.15 -15.75 1.48
N LYS A 68 16.63 -16.20 0.32
CA LYS A 68 18.00 -15.95 -0.14
C LYS A 68 18.22 -14.51 -0.60
N GLN A 69 17.14 -13.80 -0.86
CA GLN A 69 17.14 -12.45 -1.45
C GLN A 69 16.24 -11.52 -0.67
N ALA A 70 16.56 -10.22 -0.71
CA ALA A 70 15.74 -9.20 -0.07
C ALA A 70 14.35 -9.15 -0.72
N VAL A 71 13.32 -9.29 0.10
CA VAL A 71 11.94 -9.03 -0.28
C VAL A 71 11.73 -7.52 -0.21
N GLN A 72 11.46 -6.91 -1.36
CA GLN A 72 11.24 -5.47 -1.47
C GLN A 72 9.79 -5.08 -1.31
N ILE A 73 8.90 -5.99 -1.70
CA ILE A 73 7.45 -5.81 -1.60
C ILE A 73 6.79 -7.15 -1.35
N ALA A 74 5.78 -7.15 -0.48
CA ALA A 74 4.96 -8.31 -0.19
C ALA A 74 3.52 -7.87 -0.02
N LYS A 75 2.57 -8.53 -0.70
CA LYS A 75 1.16 -8.17 -0.60
C LYS A 75 0.27 -9.40 -0.57
N TYR A 76 -0.62 -9.45 0.42
CA TYR A 76 -1.70 -10.42 0.46
C TYR A 76 -2.67 -10.22 -0.71
N MET A 77 -3.15 -11.31 -1.27
CA MET A 77 -4.28 -11.27 -2.19
C MET A 77 -5.55 -10.87 -1.41
N PRO A 78 -6.28 -9.84 -1.84
CA PRO A 78 -7.44 -9.33 -1.10
C PRO A 78 -8.52 -10.37 -0.83
N GLN A 79 -8.74 -11.28 -1.78
CA GLN A 79 -9.77 -12.32 -1.71
C GLN A 79 -9.31 -13.59 -0.99
N ASN A 80 -7.99 -13.76 -0.77
CA ASN A 80 -7.45 -14.96 -0.14
C ASN A 80 -6.13 -14.66 0.59
N ALA A 81 -6.19 -14.48 1.91
CA ALA A 81 -5.03 -14.20 2.74
C ALA A 81 -3.96 -15.31 2.78
N ARG A 82 -4.24 -16.48 2.21
CA ARG A 82 -3.25 -17.56 2.06
C ARG A 82 -2.37 -17.40 0.82
N ILE A 83 -2.66 -16.42 -0.04
CA ILE A 83 -1.90 -16.14 -1.25
C ILE A 83 -1.18 -14.80 -1.08
N LEU A 84 0.12 -14.81 -1.32
CA LEU A 84 1.00 -13.64 -1.25
C LEU A 84 1.71 -13.44 -2.58
N ALA A 85 1.74 -12.20 -3.06
CA ALA A 85 2.69 -11.78 -4.09
C ALA A 85 3.92 -11.15 -3.44
N LEU A 86 5.09 -11.53 -3.93
CA LEU A 86 6.38 -11.04 -3.46
C LEU A 86 7.18 -10.47 -4.62
N GLY A 87 7.76 -9.31 -4.43
CA GLY A 87 8.77 -8.75 -5.32
C GLY A 87 10.14 -8.78 -4.65
N THR A 88 11.14 -9.31 -5.35
CA THR A 88 12.54 -9.30 -4.94
C THR A 88 13.39 -8.54 -5.95
N ASN A 89 14.68 -8.40 -5.70
CA ASN A 89 15.60 -7.74 -6.64
C ASN A 89 15.77 -8.47 -7.98
N LEU A 90 15.46 -9.77 -8.03
CA LEU A 90 15.73 -10.62 -9.20
C LEU A 90 14.48 -11.23 -9.83
N PHE A 91 13.43 -11.44 -9.06
CA PHE A 91 12.20 -12.06 -9.54
C PHE A 91 11.00 -11.66 -8.69
N ASP A 92 9.83 -11.81 -9.24
CA ASP A 92 8.57 -11.80 -8.51
C ASP A 92 8.10 -13.23 -8.30
N ALA A 93 7.36 -13.47 -7.24
CA ALA A 93 6.84 -14.79 -6.91
C ALA A 93 5.44 -14.70 -6.29
N VAL A 94 4.65 -15.74 -6.49
CA VAL A 94 3.40 -15.95 -5.77
C VAL A 94 3.59 -17.13 -4.83
N LEU A 95 3.37 -16.89 -3.56
CA LEU A 95 3.41 -17.90 -2.51
C LEU A 95 1.99 -18.27 -2.12
N ARG A 96 1.75 -19.59 -1.96
CA ARG A 96 0.58 -20.10 -1.28
C ARG A 96 1.00 -20.61 0.09
N LEU A 97 0.44 -20.04 1.13
CA LEU A 97 0.72 -20.43 2.52
C LEU A 97 -0.16 -21.63 2.90
N ASN A 98 0.47 -22.73 3.29
CA ASN A 98 -0.21 -23.86 3.88
C ASN A 98 -0.10 -23.82 5.40
N GLU A 99 -0.98 -24.51 6.12
CA GLU A 99 -0.93 -24.57 7.59
C GLU A 99 0.37 -25.21 8.10
N SER A 100 0.91 -26.20 7.39
CA SER A 100 2.21 -26.82 7.66
C SER A 100 3.38 -25.85 7.53
N ASP A 101 3.32 -24.92 6.58
CA ASP A 101 4.38 -23.91 6.34
C ASP A 101 4.41 -22.88 7.45
N GLN A 102 3.26 -22.52 8.01
CA GLN A 102 3.15 -21.63 9.17
C GLN A 102 3.70 -22.27 10.45
N ALA A 103 3.62 -23.59 10.57
CA ALA A 103 4.15 -24.31 11.73
C ALA A 103 5.65 -24.60 11.64
N SER A 104 6.17 -24.89 10.43
CA SER A 104 7.59 -25.22 10.21
C SER A 104 8.49 -24.02 9.95
N GLY A 105 7.92 -22.88 9.52
CA GLY A 105 8.69 -21.72 9.08
C GLY A 105 9.43 -21.92 7.76
N GLU A 106 9.13 -23.00 7.04
CA GLU A 106 9.67 -23.31 5.72
C GLU A 106 8.55 -23.27 4.68
N VAL A 107 8.78 -22.58 3.57
CA VAL A 107 7.84 -22.58 2.45
C VAL A 107 8.04 -23.84 1.64
N SER A 108 7.07 -24.74 1.67
CA SER A 108 7.11 -26.02 0.96
C SER A 108 7.04 -25.88 -0.56
N LYS A 109 6.51 -24.79 -1.11
CA LYS A 109 6.53 -24.51 -2.55
C LYS A 109 6.36 -23.02 -2.88
N LEU A 110 7.35 -22.44 -3.54
CA LEU A 110 7.13 -21.31 -4.47
C LEU A 110 6.24 -21.82 -5.61
N GLN A 111 4.98 -21.39 -5.67
CA GLN A 111 4.03 -21.93 -6.65
C GLN A 111 4.35 -21.47 -8.09
N SER A 112 5.05 -20.36 -8.24
CA SER A 112 5.71 -19.97 -9.49
C SER A 112 6.64 -18.79 -9.26
N ALA A 113 7.88 -18.90 -9.72
CA ALA A 113 8.68 -17.73 -10.02
C ALA A 113 8.12 -17.12 -11.31
N ILE A 114 7.73 -15.88 -11.25
CA ILE A 114 7.39 -15.10 -12.44
C ILE A 114 8.72 -14.78 -13.11
N PRO A 115 9.00 -15.29 -14.32
CA PRO A 115 10.28 -15.03 -14.98
C PRO A 115 10.31 -13.54 -15.32
N ALA A 116 11.02 -12.78 -14.51
CA ALA A 116 11.30 -11.40 -14.76
C ALA A 116 12.77 -11.25 -15.06
N GLY A 117 13.11 -10.63 -16.15
CA GLY A 117 14.50 -10.25 -16.48
C GLY A 117 15.04 -9.15 -15.56
N SER A 118 14.25 -8.64 -14.62
CA SER A 118 14.59 -7.61 -13.65
C SER A 118 13.63 -7.70 -12.45
N GLY A 119 14.11 -7.38 -11.25
CA GLY A 119 13.33 -7.46 -10.02
C GLY A 119 12.09 -6.56 -10.00
N GLY A 120 11.06 -7.01 -9.31
CA GLY A 120 9.81 -6.25 -9.12
C GLY A 120 10.01 -5.02 -8.25
N LYS A 121 9.54 -3.88 -8.74
CA LYS A 121 9.64 -2.60 -8.06
C LYS A 121 8.36 -2.23 -7.30
N SER A 122 7.22 -2.54 -7.91
CA SER A 122 5.90 -2.33 -7.33
C SER A 122 4.93 -3.37 -7.86
N LEU A 123 3.99 -3.81 -7.02
CA LEU A 123 2.96 -4.75 -7.40
C LEU A 123 1.62 -4.40 -6.74
N SER A 124 0.53 -4.78 -7.40
CA SER A 124 -0.82 -4.54 -6.89
C SER A 124 -1.76 -5.65 -7.29
N TRP A 125 -2.53 -6.16 -6.33
CA TRP A 125 -3.65 -7.04 -6.57
C TRP A 125 -4.90 -6.28 -6.96
N ASN A 126 -5.67 -6.83 -7.87
CA ASN A 126 -7.02 -6.35 -8.13
C ASN A 126 -7.94 -6.68 -6.94
N LYS A 127 -8.66 -5.68 -6.43
CA LYS A 127 -9.55 -5.87 -5.28
C LYS A 127 -10.90 -6.47 -5.65
N ILE A 128 -11.30 -6.37 -6.94
CA ILE A 128 -12.61 -6.80 -7.43
C ILE A 128 -12.49 -8.19 -8.07
N LYS A 129 -11.59 -8.34 -9.04
CA LYS A 129 -11.35 -9.62 -9.72
C LYS A 129 -10.24 -10.39 -9.00
N ALA A 130 -10.61 -11.53 -8.45
CA ALA A 130 -9.67 -12.42 -7.78
C ALA A 130 -8.56 -12.91 -8.72
N GLY A 131 -7.37 -13.11 -8.19
CA GLY A 131 -6.23 -13.66 -8.91
C GLY A 131 -5.52 -12.71 -9.87
N LEU A 132 -6.04 -11.50 -10.11
CA LEU A 132 -5.43 -10.56 -11.03
C LEU A 132 -4.35 -9.73 -10.35
N LEU A 133 -3.10 -9.91 -10.79
CA LEU A 133 -1.90 -9.24 -10.26
C LEU A 133 -1.24 -8.41 -11.34
N ILE A 134 -0.92 -7.16 -11.04
CA ILE A 134 -0.08 -6.30 -11.87
C ILE A 134 1.24 -6.02 -11.18
N THR A 135 2.33 -6.03 -11.92
CA THR A 135 3.68 -5.72 -11.41
C THR A 135 4.43 -4.79 -12.34
N VAL A 136 5.27 -3.95 -11.75
CA VAL A 136 6.25 -3.11 -12.45
C VAL A 136 7.64 -3.56 -12.11
N PHE A 137 8.46 -3.76 -13.11
CA PHE A 137 9.85 -4.15 -12.98
C PHE A 137 10.79 -2.95 -12.97
N SER A 138 12.02 -3.17 -12.49
CA SER A 138 13.05 -2.12 -12.39
C SER A 138 13.45 -1.55 -13.75
N ASN A 139 13.22 -2.27 -14.84
CA ASN A 139 13.41 -1.81 -16.22
C ASN A 139 12.23 -0.96 -16.76
N GLY A 140 11.17 -0.79 -15.95
CA GLY A 140 9.96 -0.05 -16.32
C GLY A 140 8.91 -0.88 -17.07
N ALA A 141 9.15 -2.17 -17.32
CA ALA A 141 8.15 -3.05 -17.90
C ALA A 141 7.00 -3.29 -16.91
N ILE A 142 5.79 -3.38 -17.42
CA ILE A 142 4.59 -3.70 -16.65
C ILE A 142 4.07 -5.05 -17.15
N SER A 143 3.76 -5.96 -16.23
CA SER A 143 3.16 -7.25 -16.55
C SER A 143 1.90 -7.49 -15.75
N LEU A 144 0.94 -8.16 -16.37
CA LEU A 144 -0.32 -8.56 -15.78
C LEU A 144 -0.39 -10.09 -15.74
N TYR A 145 -0.80 -10.63 -14.60
CA TYR A 145 -0.92 -12.08 -14.36
C TYR A 145 -2.31 -12.42 -13.86
N ASP A 146 -2.87 -13.51 -14.39
CA ASP A 146 -4.07 -14.14 -13.86
C ASP A 146 -3.66 -15.46 -13.15
N ILE A 147 -3.63 -15.40 -11.83
CA ILE A 147 -3.13 -16.51 -10.98
C ILE A 147 -4.16 -17.63 -10.86
N GLU A 148 -5.45 -17.37 -11.04
CA GLU A 148 -6.50 -18.39 -10.96
C GLU A 148 -6.52 -19.27 -12.20
N ASN A 149 -6.24 -18.70 -13.38
CA ASN A 149 -6.19 -19.42 -14.64
C ASN A 149 -4.80 -20.01 -14.97
N GLY A 150 -3.92 -20.04 -13.99
CA GLY A 150 -2.51 -20.40 -14.14
C GLY A 150 -1.64 -19.17 -14.31
N VAL A 151 -0.38 -19.24 -13.84
CA VAL A 151 0.56 -18.13 -13.98
C VAL A 151 0.94 -17.98 -15.46
N GLN A 152 0.10 -17.29 -16.21
CA GLN A 152 0.39 -16.89 -17.57
C GLN A 152 0.42 -15.37 -17.62
N ASN A 153 1.37 -14.81 -18.37
CA ASN A 153 1.21 -13.45 -18.85
C ASN A 153 -0.14 -13.39 -19.55
N ASP A 154 -1.05 -12.58 -19.03
CA ASP A 154 -2.29 -12.30 -19.76
C ASP A 154 -1.87 -11.60 -21.06
N SER A 155 -1.78 -12.41 -22.15
CA SER A 155 -1.39 -11.93 -23.47
C SER A 155 -2.38 -10.91 -24.06
N THR A 156 -3.51 -10.68 -23.37
CA THR A 156 -4.46 -9.63 -23.73
C THR A 156 -3.96 -8.22 -23.37
N VAL A 157 -3.00 -8.13 -22.47
CA VAL A 157 -2.28 -6.87 -22.23
C VAL A 157 -0.99 -6.94 -23.05
N PRO A 158 -0.86 -6.12 -24.10
CA PRO A 158 0.41 -6.02 -24.84
C PRO A 158 1.49 -5.76 -23.79
N SER A 159 2.62 -6.45 -23.92
CA SER A 159 3.80 -6.13 -23.13
C SER A 159 3.99 -4.61 -23.25
N ILE A 160 3.79 -3.89 -22.14
CA ILE A 160 3.83 -2.42 -22.14
C ILE A 160 5.29 -1.96 -22.32
N GLU A 161 6.13 -2.82 -22.90
CA GLU A 161 7.51 -2.53 -23.29
C GLU A 161 7.64 -1.31 -24.21
N ASN A 162 6.58 -1.01 -24.96
CA ASN A 162 6.59 0.13 -25.90
C ASN A 162 6.14 1.46 -25.27
N TYR A 163 5.62 1.45 -24.04
CA TYR A 163 5.28 2.69 -23.34
C TYR A 163 6.46 3.19 -22.49
N LYS A 164 7.59 3.51 -23.12
CA LYS A 164 8.68 4.29 -22.51
C LYS A 164 8.26 5.71 -22.07
N VAL A 165 6.96 5.92 -21.89
CA VAL A 165 6.38 7.23 -21.56
C VAL A 165 6.81 7.68 -20.17
N CYS A 166 7.02 6.76 -19.24
CA CYS A 166 7.57 7.09 -17.95
C CYS A 166 8.12 5.84 -17.23
N LEU A 167 9.24 6.01 -16.52
CA LEU A 167 9.73 4.99 -15.61
C LEU A 167 8.83 4.96 -14.39
N ILE A 168 7.95 3.97 -14.31
CA ILE A 168 6.97 3.83 -13.23
C ILE A 168 7.69 3.44 -11.93
N ASN A 169 7.35 4.12 -10.84
CA ASN A 169 7.84 3.82 -9.50
C ASN A 169 6.86 2.97 -8.71
N GLU A 170 5.61 3.32 -8.81
CA GLU A 170 4.53 2.69 -8.06
C GLU A 170 3.34 2.41 -9.00
N ILE A 171 2.66 1.29 -8.79
CA ILE A 171 1.50 0.88 -9.58
C ILE A 171 0.39 0.38 -8.65
N HIS A 172 -0.84 0.81 -8.91
CA HIS A 172 -2.02 0.40 -8.16
C HIS A 172 -3.20 0.12 -9.07
N TRP A 173 -3.93 -0.96 -8.78
CA TRP A 173 -5.28 -1.14 -9.29
C TRP A 173 -6.20 -0.11 -8.67
N HIS A 174 -7.15 0.35 -9.47
CA HIS A 174 -8.26 1.17 -8.98
C HIS A 174 -9.13 0.34 -8.02
N PRO A 175 -9.46 0.84 -6.80
CA PRO A 175 -10.16 0.04 -5.79
C PRO A 175 -11.58 -0.34 -6.17
N LYS A 176 -12.27 0.46 -6.98
CA LYS A 176 -13.67 0.27 -7.39
C LYS A 176 -13.86 -0.13 -8.86
N MET A 177 -12.84 0.00 -9.72
CA MET A 177 -12.93 -0.29 -11.15
C MET A 177 -11.99 -1.43 -11.52
N GLU A 178 -12.56 -2.61 -11.83
CA GLU A 178 -11.81 -3.83 -12.15
C GLU A 178 -10.80 -3.66 -13.30
N SER A 179 -11.13 -2.79 -14.26
CA SER A 179 -10.36 -2.66 -15.50
C SER A 179 -9.35 -1.52 -15.50
N ILE A 180 -9.34 -0.69 -14.45
CA ILE A 180 -8.50 0.51 -14.38
C ILE A 180 -7.36 0.31 -13.41
N PHE A 181 -6.17 0.76 -13.81
CA PHE A 181 -5.02 0.87 -12.93
C PHE A 181 -4.21 2.12 -13.25
N GLY A 182 -3.43 2.58 -12.30
CA GLY A 182 -2.60 3.77 -12.43
C GLY A 182 -1.16 3.50 -12.04
N GLY A 183 -0.27 4.32 -12.57
CA GLY A 183 1.15 4.29 -12.24
C GLY A 183 1.74 5.68 -12.09
N ALA A 184 2.57 5.85 -11.07
CA ALA A 184 3.32 7.06 -10.78
C ALA A 184 4.72 6.99 -11.35
N GLY A 185 5.15 8.03 -12.07
CA GLY A 185 6.39 8.04 -12.83
C GLY A 185 7.48 8.95 -12.28
N LYS A 186 8.72 8.64 -12.65
CA LYS A 186 9.90 9.46 -12.33
C LYS A 186 9.91 10.83 -13.00
N ASN A 187 9.13 10.97 -14.08
CA ASN A 187 9.02 12.24 -14.82
C ASN A 187 7.97 13.20 -14.23
N GLY A 188 7.42 12.89 -13.06
CA GLY A 188 6.40 13.72 -12.42
C GLY A 188 4.99 13.50 -12.95
N ASN A 189 4.78 12.48 -13.78
CA ASN A 189 3.48 12.17 -14.36
C ASN A 189 2.78 11.02 -13.62
N ILE A 190 1.45 11.05 -13.67
CA ILE A 190 0.61 9.90 -13.41
C ILE A 190 -0.01 9.43 -14.72
N CYS A 191 0.06 8.13 -14.94
CA CYS A 191 -0.52 7.43 -16.06
C CYS A 191 -1.69 6.57 -15.57
N ILE A 192 -2.83 6.63 -16.25
CA ILE A 192 -4.00 5.78 -15.97
C ILE A 192 -4.30 4.96 -17.22
N TRP A 193 -4.49 3.67 -17.02
CA TRP A 193 -4.78 2.70 -18.08
C TRP A 193 -6.14 2.03 -17.86
N ASP A 194 -6.84 1.77 -18.95
CA ASP A 194 -8.07 0.99 -18.97
C ASP A 194 -7.90 -0.23 -19.89
N ARG A 195 -7.88 -1.44 -19.30
CA ARG A 195 -7.68 -2.71 -20.03
C ARG A 195 -8.82 -3.10 -20.97
N ARG A 196 -9.98 -2.44 -20.92
CA ARG A 196 -11.09 -2.66 -21.85
C ARG A 196 -10.83 -2.03 -23.21
N ILE A 197 -9.95 -1.06 -23.27
CA ILE A 197 -9.65 -0.30 -24.48
C ILE A 197 -8.55 -1.03 -25.26
N LYS A 198 -8.67 -1.04 -26.61
CA LYS A 198 -7.67 -1.68 -27.49
C LYS A 198 -6.27 -1.14 -27.23
N ALA A 199 -5.28 -2.01 -27.38
CA ALA A 199 -3.87 -1.80 -27.06
C ALA A 199 -3.29 -0.43 -27.50
N SER A 200 -3.71 0.10 -28.64
CA SER A 200 -3.23 1.39 -29.17
C SER A 200 -3.73 2.63 -28.40
N LYS A 201 -4.79 2.49 -27.57
CA LYS A 201 -5.40 3.58 -26.78
C LYS A 201 -5.56 3.23 -25.31
N PHE A 202 -4.90 2.21 -24.86
CA PHE A 202 -4.96 1.66 -23.50
C PHE A 202 -4.63 2.70 -22.40
N LEU A 203 -3.74 3.66 -22.68
CA LEU A 203 -3.45 4.80 -21.84
C LEU A 203 -4.57 5.84 -21.97
N VAL A 204 -5.37 5.98 -20.91
CA VAL A 204 -6.52 6.90 -20.86
C VAL A 204 -6.10 8.30 -20.43
N HIS A 205 -5.27 8.39 -19.39
CA HIS A 205 -4.73 9.65 -18.89
C HIS A 205 -3.23 9.57 -18.75
N ASN A 206 -2.55 10.64 -19.15
CA ASN A 206 -1.15 10.91 -18.86
C ASN A 206 -1.02 12.40 -18.58
N PHE A 207 -0.91 12.76 -17.32
CA PHE A 207 -0.88 14.16 -16.92
C PHE A 207 0.24 14.43 -15.92
N SER A 208 0.80 15.63 -16.01
CA SER A 208 1.88 16.06 -15.16
C SER A 208 1.33 16.51 -13.81
N THR A 209 1.69 15.79 -12.76
CA THR A 209 1.30 16.11 -11.40
C THR A 209 2.35 16.94 -10.68
N HIS A 210 3.64 16.63 -10.88
CA HIS A 210 4.76 17.29 -10.21
C HIS A 210 5.87 17.59 -11.21
N VAL A 211 5.78 18.76 -11.87
CA VAL A 211 6.68 19.15 -12.96
C VAL A 211 8.14 19.12 -12.51
N GLY A 212 8.97 18.33 -13.19
CA GLY A 212 10.41 18.25 -12.93
C GLY A 212 10.82 17.46 -11.69
N ASN A 213 9.87 16.87 -10.96
CA ASN A 213 10.14 16.07 -9.76
C ASN A 213 9.50 14.69 -9.86
N GLU A 214 10.10 13.71 -9.21
CA GLU A 214 9.60 12.34 -9.18
C GLU A 214 8.33 12.24 -8.32
N VAL A 215 7.33 11.48 -8.78
CA VAL A 215 6.21 11.06 -7.95
C VAL A 215 6.66 9.86 -7.13
N SER A 216 6.80 10.05 -5.83
CA SER A 216 7.26 9.01 -4.91
C SER A 216 6.18 7.99 -4.58
N SER A 217 4.94 8.46 -4.44
CA SER A 217 3.77 7.62 -4.15
C SER A 217 2.48 8.25 -4.65
N PHE A 218 1.48 7.41 -4.94
CA PHE A 218 0.13 7.86 -5.22
C PHE A 218 -0.89 6.86 -4.68
N SER A 219 -2.12 7.32 -4.47
CA SER A 219 -3.20 6.46 -3.98
C SER A 219 -4.54 6.93 -4.55
N PHE A 220 -5.33 5.98 -5.05
CA PHE A 220 -6.74 6.24 -5.39
C PHE A 220 -7.57 6.30 -4.12
N ASN A 221 -8.56 7.18 -4.09
CA ASN A 221 -9.55 7.19 -3.02
C ASN A 221 -10.41 5.91 -3.10
N CYS A 222 -10.71 5.32 -1.94
CA CYS A 222 -11.46 4.07 -1.88
C CYS A 222 -12.97 4.27 -2.05
N PHE A 223 -13.47 5.49 -1.86
CA PHE A 223 -14.89 5.84 -1.90
C PHE A 223 -15.25 6.61 -3.17
N ASN A 224 -14.49 7.63 -3.52
CA ASN A 224 -14.70 8.38 -4.74
C ASN A 224 -13.77 7.90 -5.86
N GLU A 225 -14.36 7.31 -6.90
CA GLU A 225 -13.62 6.73 -8.03
C GLU A 225 -12.83 7.74 -8.88
N ASN A 226 -13.16 9.03 -8.77
CA ASN A 226 -12.52 10.07 -9.57
C ASN A 226 -11.38 10.78 -8.81
N ILE A 227 -11.19 10.48 -7.53
CA ILE A 227 -10.21 11.18 -6.70
C ILE A 227 -8.95 10.33 -6.51
N LEU A 228 -7.81 10.99 -6.63
CA LEU A 228 -6.52 10.42 -6.24
C LEU A 228 -5.63 11.46 -5.54
N ALA A 229 -4.69 10.97 -4.76
CA ALA A 229 -3.62 11.75 -4.15
C ALA A 229 -2.27 11.37 -4.76
N SER A 230 -1.39 12.34 -4.99
CA SER A 230 0.00 12.14 -5.42
C SER A 230 0.97 12.86 -4.49
N GLY A 231 2.08 12.21 -4.16
CA GLY A 231 3.15 12.78 -3.34
C GLY A 231 4.48 12.74 -4.09
N SER A 232 5.32 13.75 -3.87
CA SER A 232 6.53 13.92 -4.65
C SER A 232 7.72 14.43 -3.82
N ASP A 233 8.88 14.28 -4.41
CA ASP A 233 10.14 14.84 -3.90
C ASP A 233 10.15 16.37 -3.90
N ASP A 234 9.18 17.04 -4.58
CA ASP A 234 8.94 18.48 -4.46
C ASP A 234 8.36 18.89 -3.09
N LYS A 235 8.17 17.93 -2.18
CA LYS A 235 7.64 18.10 -0.83
C LYS A 235 6.17 18.53 -0.82
N SER A 236 5.41 18.19 -1.83
CA SER A 236 3.98 18.45 -1.85
C SER A 236 3.19 17.14 -1.98
N VAL A 237 1.95 17.18 -1.49
CA VAL A 237 0.89 16.22 -1.79
C VAL A 237 -0.20 16.98 -2.53
N LYS A 238 -0.65 16.43 -3.65
CA LYS A 238 -1.68 17.05 -4.48
C LYS A 238 -2.85 16.10 -4.63
N LEU A 239 -4.05 16.66 -4.51
CA LEU A 239 -5.31 15.96 -4.77
C LEU A 239 -5.78 16.26 -6.19
N TRP A 240 -6.32 15.25 -6.86
CA TRP A 240 -6.69 15.33 -8.27
C TRP A 240 -8.08 14.74 -8.51
N ASP A 241 -8.83 15.39 -9.40
CA ASP A 241 -10.03 14.84 -10.01
C ASP A 241 -9.68 14.31 -11.42
N LEU A 242 -9.85 13.03 -11.65
CA LEU A 242 -9.57 12.38 -12.94
C LEU A 242 -10.42 12.92 -14.08
N ARG A 243 -11.56 13.54 -13.79
CA ARG A 243 -12.41 14.22 -14.78
C ARG A 243 -11.81 15.55 -15.23
N LYS A 244 -10.92 16.17 -14.43
CA LYS A 244 -10.34 17.50 -14.66
C LYS A 244 -8.86 17.54 -14.26
N THR A 245 -8.00 16.82 -14.97
CA THR A 245 -6.57 16.66 -14.66
C THR A 245 -5.70 17.89 -14.99
N GLY A 246 -6.27 18.98 -15.48
CA GLY A 246 -5.52 20.20 -15.85
C GLY A 246 -4.96 20.98 -14.66
N ARG A 247 -5.53 20.84 -13.47
CA ARG A 247 -5.08 21.46 -12.23
C ARG A 247 -5.45 20.56 -11.04
N PRO A 248 -4.65 20.58 -9.95
CA PRO A 248 -5.02 19.87 -8.72
C PRO A 248 -6.26 20.53 -8.08
N LEU A 249 -7.02 19.72 -7.33
CA LEU A 249 -8.10 20.21 -6.47
C LEU A 249 -7.51 20.96 -5.28
N HIS A 250 -6.45 20.40 -4.69
CA HIS A 250 -5.77 20.99 -3.54
C HIS A 250 -4.28 20.61 -3.52
N ILE A 251 -3.45 21.41 -2.85
CA ILE A 251 -2.01 21.20 -2.67
C ILE A 251 -1.65 21.36 -1.21
N TYR A 252 -1.19 20.29 -0.57
CA TYR A 252 -0.54 20.35 0.73
C TYR A 252 0.95 20.58 0.54
N PHE A 253 1.48 21.67 1.11
CA PHE A 253 2.91 21.95 1.14
C PHE A 253 3.51 21.38 2.43
N LEU A 254 4.41 20.41 2.28
CA LEU A 254 4.99 19.67 3.36
C LEU A 254 6.44 20.11 3.61
N GLY A 255 6.92 19.96 4.84
CA GLY A 255 8.34 20.24 5.14
C GLY A 255 9.31 19.22 4.52
N ASN A 256 8.83 17.99 4.27
CA ASN A 256 9.61 16.87 3.78
C ASN A 256 8.89 16.12 2.66
N ALA A 257 9.66 15.40 1.83
CA ALA A 257 9.12 14.56 0.78
C ALA A 257 8.39 13.34 1.36
N PRO A 258 7.13 13.09 0.96
CA PRO A 258 6.40 11.91 1.37
C PRO A 258 7.01 10.65 0.74
N LYS A 259 7.05 9.55 1.51
CA LYS A 259 7.51 8.24 1.04
C LYS A 259 6.37 7.35 0.59
N LYS A 260 5.25 7.43 1.30
CA LYS A 260 4.07 6.63 0.98
C LYS A 260 2.81 7.41 1.32
N LEU A 261 1.85 7.33 0.41
CA LEU A 261 0.49 7.82 0.58
C LEU A 261 -0.49 6.66 0.58
N MET A 262 -1.51 6.74 1.41
CA MET A 262 -2.61 5.79 1.39
C MET A 262 -3.88 6.41 1.94
N TRP A 263 -4.96 6.35 1.16
CA TRP A 263 -6.29 6.66 1.68
C TRP A 263 -6.73 5.63 2.68
N CYS A 264 -7.44 6.07 3.70
CA CYS A 264 -8.07 5.16 4.67
C CYS A 264 -9.11 4.29 3.94
N PRO A 265 -9.09 2.96 4.10
CA PRO A 265 -10.06 2.09 3.44
C PRO A 265 -11.47 2.14 4.07
N ARG A 266 -11.61 2.76 5.24
CA ARG A 266 -12.85 2.84 6.02
C ARG A 266 -13.32 4.27 6.31
N ASN A 267 -12.60 5.27 5.80
CA ASN A 267 -13.01 6.66 5.92
C ASN A 267 -12.59 7.41 4.65
N GLU A 268 -13.55 8.05 3.98
CA GLU A 268 -13.39 8.64 2.66
C GLU A 268 -12.49 9.89 2.64
N VAL A 269 -12.39 10.58 3.78
CA VAL A 269 -11.71 11.86 3.88
C VAL A 269 -10.31 11.75 4.49
N MET A 270 -9.93 10.60 5.06
CA MET A 270 -8.66 10.42 5.74
C MET A 270 -7.56 9.97 4.80
N LEU A 271 -6.50 10.79 4.68
CA LEU A 271 -5.30 10.48 3.90
C LEU A 271 -4.09 10.34 4.83
N GLY A 272 -3.49 9.15 4.83
CA GLY A 272 -2.22 8.89 5.52
C GLY A 272 -1.02 9.24 4.64
N CYS A 273 -0.03 9.90 5.24
CA CYS A 273 1.20 10.33 4.59
C CYS A 273 2.41 9.95 5.45
N ALA A 274 3.22 8.99 5.02
CA ALA A 274 4.42 8.57 5.72
C ALA A 274 5.65 9.33 5.23
N PHE A 275 6.47 9.77 6.19
CA PHE A 275 7.74 10.45 5.98
C PHE A 275 8.89 9.62 6.55
N GLN A 276 10.01 9.62 5.88
CA GLN A 276 11.16 8.84 6.35
C GLN A 276 11.60 9.23 7.77
N LYS A 277 11.66 10.52 8.09
CA LYS A 277 12.14 11.03 9.40
C LYS A 277 11.05 11.62 10.29
N ASN A 278 9.97 12.13 9.70
CA ASN A 278 8.95 12.87 10.43
C ASN A 278 7.77 12.02 10.90
N GLY A 279 7.84 10.71 10.68
CA GLY A 279 6.78 9.80 11.10
C GLY A 279 5.61 9.71 10.13
N LEU A 280 4.42 9.54 10.66
CA LEU A 280 3.18 9.39 9.91
C LEU A 280 2.23 10.54 10.26
N HIS A 281 1.77 11.24 9.24
CA HIS A 281 0.78 12.30 9.34
C HIS A 281 -0.53 11.82 8.73
N ILE A 282 -1.64 12.19 9.34
CA ILE A 282 -2.99 11.94 8.83
C ILE A 282 -3.64 13.28 8.57
N TYR A 283 -4.15 13.44 7.37
CA TYR A 283 -4.86 14.63 6.90
C TYR A 283 -6.33 14.31 6.74
N ASP A 284 -7.17 15.25 7.18
CA ASP A 284 -8.60 15.26 6.89
C ASP A 284 -8.85 16.20 5.71
N VAL A 285 -9.30 15.65 4.57
CA VAL A 285 -9.56 16.49 3.40
C VAL A 285 -10.82 17.35 3.54
N ASN A 286 -11.71 17.07 4.49
CA ASN A 286 -12.84 17.96 4.80
C ASN A 286 -12.40 19.28 5.43
N ALA A 287 -11.17 19.34 5.97
CA ALA A 287 -10.61 20.57 6.50
C ALA A 287 -10.17 21.57 5.41
N ILE A 288 -10.16 21.15 4.12
CA ILE A 288 -9.84 22.01 2.99
C ILE A 288 -10.84 23.18 2.90
N GLY A 289 -10.33 24.42 2.84
CA GLY A 289 -11.13 25.64 2.82
C GLY A 289 -11.53 26.17 4.20
N GLN A 290 -11.14 25.50 5.30
CA GLN A 290 -11.28 26.02 6.66
C GLN A 290 -10.04 26.85 7.02
N GLU A 291 -10.21 28.15 7.28
CA GLU A 291 -9.13 29.14 7.39
C GLU A 291 -8.01 28.83 8.39
N ILE A 292 -8.21 27.92 9.36
CA ILE A 292 -7.28 27.68 10.47
C ILE A 292 -6.45 26.40 10.29
N VAL A 293 -6.87 25.44 9.44
CA VAL A 293 -6.31 24.07 9.44
C VAL A 293 -5.99 23.50 8.05
N GLU A 294 -6.09 24.31 7.00
CA GLU A 294 -6.08 23.84 5.59
C GLU A 294 -4.84 23.00 5.22
N ASN A 295 -3.69 23.20 5.85
CA ASN A 295 -2.45 22.47 5.56
C ASN A 295 -1.91 21.67 6.75
N ASP A 296 -2.57 21.73 7.89
CA ASP A 296 -2.11 21.04 9.09
C ASP A 296 -2.66 19.60 9.12
N PRO A 297 -1.84 18.63 9.52
CA PRO A 297 -2.33 17.27 9.72
C PRO A 297 -3.27 17.22 10.93
N LEU A 298 -4.37 16.45 10.79
CA LEU A 298 -5.25 16.14 11.90
C LEU A 298 -4.50 15.42 13.03
N PHE A 299 -3.55 14.57 12.65
CA PHE A 299 -2.78 13.79 13.59
C PHE A 299 -1.36 13.56 13.11
N VAL A 300 -0.38 13.64 14.03
CA VAL A 300 1.03 13.37 13.76
C VAL A 300 1.55 12.32 14.74
N HIS A 301 1.99 11.19 14.22
CA HIS A 301 2.71 10.18 15.01
C HIS A 301 4.20 10.25 14.69
N SER A 302 4.98 10.92 15.57
CA SER A 302 6.40 11.21 15.37
C SER A 302 7.34 10.40 16.29
N GLY A 303 6.82 9.49 17.11
CA GLY A 303 7.58 8.76 18.13
C GLY A 303 8.61 7.73 17.64
N TYR A 304 8.95 7.74 16.35
CA TYR A 304 9.87 6.76 15.76
C TYR A 304 11.33 7.18 15.96
N LYS A 305 12.11 6.31 16.59
CA LYS A 305 13.58 6.48 16.72
C LYS A 305 14.32 6.22 15.42
N ASN A 306 13.69 5.57 14.44
CA ASN A 306 14.28 5.11 13.18
C ASN A 306 13.40 5.57 12.01
N ASN A 307 13.96 5.49 10.78
CA ASN A 307 13.25 5.88 9.57
C ASN A 307 12.03 5.00 9.33
N LEU A 308 10.86 5.63 9.17
CA LEU A 308 9.66 4.95 8.74
C LEU A 308 9.78 4.58 7.25
N LEU A 309 9.52 3.32 6.92
CA LEU A 309 9.63 2.83 5.55
C LEU A 309 8.26 2.52 4.93
N ASP A 310 7.37 1.94 5.71
CA ASP A 310 6.07 1.53 5.22
C ASP A 310 5.00 1.59 6.31
N PHE A 311 3.75 1.80 5.92
CA PHE A 311 2.59 1.74 6.79
C PHE A 311 1.39 1.18 6.05
N ASP A 312 0.41 0.70 6.80
CA ASP A 312 -0.86 0.22 6.26
C ASP A 312 -1.99 0.48 7.24
N TRP A 313 -3.18 0.76 6.70
CA TRP A 313 -4.42 0.85 7.45
C TRP A 313 -4.98 -0.55 7.68
N ASN A 314 -5.49 -0.80 8.89
CA ASN A 314 -6.24 -2.02 9.13
C ASN A 314 -7.59 -1.95 8.38
N SER A 315 -7.91 -3.00 7.62
CA SER A 315 -9.15 -3.05 6.83
C SER A 315 -10.39 -3.32 7.66
N HIS A 316 -10.24 -3.79 8.91
CA HIS A 316 -11.34 -4.18 9.78
C HIS A 316 -11.65 -3.16 10.87
N LEU A 317 -10.66 -2.38 11.28
CA LEU A 317 -10.81 -1.35 12.31
C LEU A 317 -10.40 0.00 11.77
N THR A 318 -11.29 0.97 11.85
CA THR A 318 -10.97 2.38 11.60
C THR A 318 -9.92 2.85 12.60
N TRP A 319 -9.00 3.69 12.20
CA TRP A 319 -7.94 4.22 13.05
C TRP A 319 -6.91 3.23 13.60
N PHE A 320 -6.96 1.96 13.19
CA PHE A 320 -5.92 1.02 13.58
C PHE A 320 -4.85 0.97 12.48
N LEU A 321 -3.68 1.50 12.78
CA LEU A 321 -2.57 1.61 11.85
C LEU A 321 -1.40 0.73 12.29
N GLY A 322 -0.70 0.20 11.30
CA GLY A 322 0.54 -0.51 11.50
C GLY A 322 1.63 0.05 10.60
N CYS A 323 2.86 -0.01 11.06
CA CYS A 323 4.00 0.48 10.30
C CYS A 323 5.27 -0.31 10.61
N SER A 324 6.24 -0.17 9.74
CA SER A 324 7.58 -0.74 9.89
C SER A 324 8.66 0.30 9.63
N ASN A 325 9.78 0.12 10.32
CA ASN A 325 10.96 0.97 10.18
C ASN A 325 12.12 0.26 9.48
N ASP A 326 13.21 0.98 9.23
CA ASP A 326 14.42 0.49 8.57
C ASP A 326 15.18 -0.61 9.35
N ARG A 327 14.78 -0.90 10.58
CA ARG A 327 15.28 -2.02 11.39
C ARG A 327 14.33 -3.21 11.42
N GLY A 328 13.21 -3.15 10.70
CA GLY A 328 12.17 -4.18 10.71
C GLY A 328 11.39 -4.26 12.01
N ILE A 329 11.38 -3.17 12.79
CA ILE A 329 10.56 -3.06 14.00
C ILE A 329 9.15 -2.70 13.56
N ILE A 330 8.18 -3.44 14.08
CA ILE A 330 6.75 -3.22 13.88
C ILE A 330 6.26 -2.29 14.99
N SER A 331 5.47 -1.31 14.62
CA SER A 331 4.67 -0.52 15.53
C SER A 331 3.23 -0.54 15.06
N ALA A 332 2.30 -0.67 15.99
CA ALA A 332 0.87 -0.53 15.71
C ALA A 332 0.26 0.36 16.78
N TRP A 333 -0.75 1.13 16.41
CA TRP A 333 -1.35 2.10 17.31
C TRP A 333 -2.76 2.51 16.86
N ILE A 334 -3.51 2.97 17.83
CA ILE A 334 -4.82 3.58 17.66
C ILE A 334 -4.71 4.95 18.31
N PRO A 335 -5.11 6.04 17.64
CA PRO A 335 -5.18 7.35 18.26
C PRO A 335 -6.03 7.36 19.54
N ALA A 336 -5.76 8.29 20.43
CA ALA A 336 -6.59 8.47 21.62
C ALA A 336 -8.02 8.87 21.22
N LYS A 337 -9.01 8.47 22.01
CA LYS A 337 -10.43 8.72 21.72
C LYS A 337 -10.78 10.21 21.58
N GLU A 338 -10.00 11.08 22.22
CA GLU A 338 -10.17 12.53 22.13
C GLU A 338 -9.83 13.12 20.74
N ILE A 339 -9.10 12.35 19.91
CA ILE A 339 -8.70 12.74 18.54
C ILE A 339 -9.71 12.20 17.53
N VAL A 340 -10.36 11.10 17.87
CA VAL A 340 -11.30 10.39 17.01
C VAL A 340 -12.70 10.59 17.58
N ASN A 341 -13.57 11.25 16.83
CA ASN A 341 -14.97 11.31 17.23
C ASN A 341 -15.55 9.89 17.28
N ASP A 342 -16.35 9.56 18.32
CA ASP A 342 -16.96 8.23 18.46
C ASP A 342 -17.86 7.86 17.25
N GLU A 343 -18.35 8.83 16.52
CA GLU A 343 -19.12 8.67 15.28
C GLU A 343 -18.28 8.10 14.12
N ASP A 344 -16.97 8.39 14.06
CA ASP A 344 -16.08 7.88 13.02
C ASP A 344 -15.63 6.43 13.24
N VAL A 345 -15.90 5.86 14.41
CA VAL A 345 -15.37 4.53 14.79
C VAL A 345 -16.25 3.38 14.28
N ASN A 346 -17.52 3.62 13.99
CA ASN A 346 -18.52 2.60 13.68
C ASN A 346 -19.51 2.98 12.57
N ILE A 347 -19.07 3.65 11.51
CA ILE A 347 -19.95 3.88 10.35
C ILE A 347 -20.12 2.53 9.63
N PRO A 348 -21.33 1.95 9.56
CA PRO A 348 -21.60 0.77 8.75
C PRO A 348 -21.28 1.03 7.28
N ASP A 349 -20.80 0.01 6.56
CA ASP A 349 -20.46 0.14 5.14
C ASP A 349 -21.64 0.62 4.26
N GLU A 350 -22.87 0.54 4.77
CA GLU A 350 -24.12 0.95 4.10
C GLU A 350 -24.41 2.47 4.23
N GLU A 351 -23.73 3.18 5.14
CA GLU A 351 -23.96 4.61 5.40
C GLU A 351 -22.88 5.53 4.80
N LEU A 352 -21.86 4.96 4.14
CA LEU A 352 -20.79 5.74 3.54
C LEU A 352 -21.22 6.28 2.18
N GLU A 353 -21.65 7.55 2.15
CA GLU A 353 -21.99 8.24 0.90
C GLU A 353 -20.72 8.81 0.23
N PRO A 354 -20.66 8.81 -1.12
CA PRO A 354 -19.55 9.43 -1.85
C PRO A 354 -19.53 10.94 -1.64
N LEU A 355 -18.36 11.51 -1.41
CA LEU A 355 -18.19 12.97 -1.38
C LEU A 355 -18.62 13.60 -2.71
N ASP A 356 -19.56 14.54 -2.67
CA ASP A 356 -19.85 15.47 -3.76
C ASP A 356 -18.85 16.65 -3.70
N PHE A 357 -17.80 16.58 -4.53
CA PHE A 357 -16.86 17.68 -4.72
C PHE A 357 -17.26 18.61 -5.89
#